data_424b8ee6ffb629d54d054b1d391383cc
#
_entry.id   424b8ee6ffb629d54d054b1d391383cc
#
_cell.length_a   1.000
_cell.length_b   1.000
_cell.length_c   1.000
_cell.angle_alpha   90.00
_cell.angle_beta   90.00
_cell.angle_gamma   90.00
#
_symmetry.space_group_name_H-M   'P 1'
#
loop_
_entity.id
_entity.type
_entity.pdbx_description
1 polymer ?
#
loop_
_entity_poly.entity_id
_entity_poly.type
_entity_poly.pdbx_seq_one_letter_code
_entity_poly.pdbx_strand_id
1 'polypeptide(L)'
;VRPVIETNPHRLPRIVLPSHYALELEPDLAQSSFQGQVIIDLEVVEETDTIVLNAAELTVENVQVEQGALVQASSISFDEDLERATFTFPVVLQPGPAKLSCSFTGVLNDKLRGFYRSTWTDEEGNEKVIATTQFESTNARRAFPCFDEPDLKASFGVTLRVDESLMAISCGELVSSTDLGGGRREDRFADTMIMSTYLVAFIVGELEATEAVDVDGVPLRIVHVPGKGDLTEFALEAGEFSLRWLVQYYDIPYPAGKLDLVAVPDFAFGAMENLGCVTFRETLLLADPQRSTQTEMTRIVDVIAHEIAHMWFGNLVTMDWWNGIWLKEAFATFMQVATTDAFRPQWRRWDGFCVERGAAFDTDSLASTRPIEFEVISPEDAEAMYDILTYEKGAAVVRMLEQFLGSAQFRSGVKHYLTSHSYANTTTTDLWDSLEHASGVPVRAAMDTWIFQGGHPVVAVEATSEGISLKQSRFGY
;
A
#
# COMPACT_ATOMS: atom_id res chain seq x y z
N VAL A 1 4.93 23.64 -12.97
CA VAL A 1 4.69 23.74 -11.52
C VAL A 1 3.53 24.70 -11.35
N ARG A 2 2.34 24.19 -11.01
CA ARG A 2 1.23 25.05 -10.58
C ARG A 2 1.50 25.44 -9.12
N PRO A 3 1.34 26.71 -8.73
CA PRO A 3 1.37 27.04 -7.32
C PRO A 3 0.18 26.33 -6.67
N VAL A 4 0.45 25.36 -5.80
CA VAL A 4 -0.54 24.78 -4.92
C VAL A 4 -0.95 25.91 -3.98
N ILE A 5 -2.15 26.42 -4.17
CA ILE A 5 -2.78 27.26 -3.16
C ILE A 5 -3.04 26.28 -2.01
N GLU A 6 -2.36 26.49 -0.90
CA GLU A 6 -2.53 25.72 0.34
C GLU A 6 -3.97 25.83 0.86
N THR A 7 -4.84 24.95 0.38
CA THR A 7 -6.21 24.86 0.89
C THR A 7 -6.39 23.66 1.81
N ASN A 8 -5.45 22.70 1.83
CA ASN A 8 -5.50 21.53 2.69
C ASN A 8 -4.50 21.66 3.85
N PRO A 9 -4.96 21.86 5.10
CA PRO A 9 -4.10 22.01 6.26
C PRO A 9 -3.31 20.74 6.60
N HIS A 10 -3.69 19.58 6.09
CA HIS A 10 -3.01 18.30 6.32
C HIS A 10 -1.87 18.03 5.33
N ARG A 11 -1.69 18.86 4.28
CA ARG A 11 -0.54 18.77 3.36
C ARG A 11 0.72 19.38 3.97
N LEU A 12 1.83 18.65 3.91
CA LEU A 12 3.14 19.18 4.32
C LEU A 12 3.63 20.27 3.36
N PRO A 13 4.42 21.25 3.84
CA PRO A 13 5.10 22.21 2.98
C PRO A 13 6.02 21.51 1.97
N ARG A 14 6.13 22.05 0.75
CA ARG A 14 7.01 21.55 -0.32
C ARG A 14 8.36 22.29 -0.37
N ILE A 15 8.76 22.91 0.73
CA ILE A 15 10.01 23.65 0.88
C ILE A 15 11.20 22.69 0.98
N VAL A 16 10.99 21.51 1.58
CA VAL A 16 11.98 20.44 1.72
C VAL A 16 11.36 19.13 1.25
N LEU A 17 12.09 18.37 0.43
CA LEU A 17 11.62 17.11 -0.15
C LEU A 17 12.56 15.96 0.24
N PRO A 18 12.04 14.78 0.63
CA PRO A 18 12.86 13.61 0.92
C PRO A 18 13.33 12.93 -0.38
N SER A 19 14.45 12.21 -0.31
CA SER A 19 14.94 11.38 -1.41
C SER A 19 15.37 9.98 -0.97
N HIS A 20 15.85 9.84 0.27
CA HIS A 20 16.25 8.55 0.85
C HIS A 20 16.08 8.57 2.37
N TYR A 21 15.70 7.41 2.94
CA TYR A 21 15.66 7.15 4.37
C TYR A 21 16.63 6.02 4.72
N ALA A 22 17.55 6.26 5.65
CA ALA A 22 18.25 5.22 6.38
C ALA A 22 17.59 5.09 7.76
N LEU A 23 16.85 4.01 7.96
CA LEU A 23 16.04 3.75 9.15
C LEU A 23 16.65 2.61 9.97
N GLU A 24 17.03 2.89 11.21
CA GLU A 24 17.49 1.89 12.17
C GLU A 24 16.44 1.74 13.27
N LEU A 25 16.03 0.51 13.57
CA LEU A 25 15.00 0.20 14.56
C LEU A 25 15.44 -0.94 15.49
N GLU A 26 15.05 -0.83 16.73
CA GLU A 26 15.32 -1.81 17.77
C GLU A 26 14.03 -2.04 18.59
N PRO A 27 13.19 -3.01 18.19
CA PRO A 27 11.99 -3.37 18.96
C PRO A 27 12.36 -4.20 20.19
N ASP A 28 11.67 -3.92 21.30
CA ASP A 28 11.68 -4.71 22.52
C ASP A 28 10.29 -5.34 22.71
N LEU A 29 10.16 -6.61 22.31
CA LEU A 29 8.88 -7.32 22.37
C LEU A 29 8.40 -7.52 23.81
N ALA A 30 9.35 -7.68 24.77
CA ALA A 30 9.01 -7.91 26.17
C ALA A 30 8.47 -6.64 26.87
N GLN A 31 8.97 -5.47 26.49
CA GLN A 31 8.53 -4.18 27.02
C GLN A 31 7.43 -3.53 26.17
N SER A 32 7.07 -4.14 25.03
CA SER A 32 6.14 -3.57 24.04
C SER A 32 6.53 -2.14 23.63
N SER A 33 7.82 -1.92 23.36
CA SER A 33 8.38 -0.62 23.00
C SER A 33 9.36 -0.76 21.85
N PHE A 34 9.76 0.35 21.26
CA PHE A 34 10.85 0.38 20.28
C PHE A 34 11.61 1.69 20.38
N GLN A 35 12.85 1.65 19.96
CA GLN A 35 13.69 2.82 19.71
C GLN A 35 14.23 2.77 18.29
N GLY A 36 14.60 3.94 17.78
CA GLY A 36 15.17 4.01 16.45
C GLY A 36 15.89 5.32 16.17
N GLN A 37 16.55 5.32 15.02
CA GLN A 37 17.16 6.50 14.42
C GLN A 37 16.74 6.55 12.96
N VAL A 38 16.57 7.74 12.43
CA VAL A 38 16.34 7.97 11.02
C VAL A 38 17.29 9.04 10.52
N ILE A 39 17.89 8.78 9.35
CA ILE A 39 18.61 9.77 8.55
C ILE A 39 17.83 9.93 7.25
N ILE A 40 17.44 11.16 6.93
CA ILE A 40 16.68 11.48 5.72
C ILE A 40 17.54 12.38 4.84
N ASP A 41 17.87 11.89 3.65
CA ASP A 41 18.47 12.73 2.61
C ASP A 41 17.38 13.63 2.02
N LEU A 42 17.68 14.93 1.97
CA LEU A 42 16.73 15.98 1.64
C LEU A 42 17.24 16.84 0.48
N GLU A 43 16.29 17.38 -0.29
CA GLU A 43 16.50 18.50 -1.17
C GLU A 43 15.76 19.73 -0.59
N VAL A 44 16.48 20.76 -0.20
CA VAL A 44 15.91 22.05 0.18
C VAL A 44 15.58 22.80 -1.09
N VAL A 45 14.30 23.08 -1.34
CA VAL A 45 13.81 23.74 -2.56
C VAL A 45 13.85 25.28 -2.41
N GLU A 46 13.49 25.76 -1.23
CA GLU A 46 13.48 27.19 -0.87
C GLU A 46 14.20 27.38 0.46
N GLU A 47 14.84 28.55 0.65
CA GLU A 47 15.53 28.84 1.91
C GLU A 47 14.57 28.74 3.11
N THR A 48 15.01 28.08 4.18
CA THR A 48 14.22 27.87 5.39
C THR A 48 15.10 27.65 6.61
N ASP A 49 14.62 28.04 7.77
CA ASP A 49 15.19 27.66 9.08
C ASP A 49 14.39 26.56 9.77
N THR A 50 13.36 26.02 9.10
CA THR A 50 12.47 24.99 9.66
C THR A 50 12.31 23.80 8.71
N ILE A 51 12.19 22.60 9.29
CA ILE A 51 11.76 21.38 8.60
C ILE A 51 10.50 20.88 9.29
N VAL A 52 9.43 20.66 8.51
CA VAL A 52 8.16 20.12 8.98
C VAL A 52 7.94 18.75 8.39
N LEU A 53 7.64 17.76 9.24
CA LEU A 53 7.32 16.39 8.84
C LEU A 53 6.23 15.81 9.76
N ASN A 54 5.73 14.62 9.44
CA ASN A 54 4.74 13.94 10.26
C ASN A 54 5.43 13.14 11.37
N ALA A 55 4.88 13.20 12.58
CA ALA A 55 5.23 12.36 13.71
C ALA A 55 4.05 12.34 14.70
N ALA A 56 3.64 11.16 15.12
CA ALA A 56 2.55 10.96 16.07
C ALA A 56 2.89 9.81 17.03
N GLU A 57 2.53 9.97 18.30
CA GLU A 57 2.74 8.97 19.36
C GLU A 57 4.24 8.59 19.54
N LEU A 58 5.16 9.46 19.14
CA LEU A 58 6.62 9.30 19.23
C LEU A 58 7.23 10.36 20.16
N THR A 59 8.28 9.97 20.87
CA THR A 59 9.21 10.92 21.47
C THR A 59 10.39 11.09 20.53
N VAL A 60 10.63 12.32 20.07
CA VAL A 60 11.71 12.63 19.11
C VAL A 60 12.77 13.49 19.78
N GLU A 61 14.03 13.08 19.64
CA GLU A 61 15.19 13.72 20.28
C GLU A 61 16.37 13.80 19.32
N ASN A 62 17.42 14.53 19.71
CA ASN A 62 18.70 14.61 19.01
C ASN A 62 18.56 15.02 17.51
N VAL A 63 17.68 15.96 17.24
CA VAL A 63 17.40 16.42 15.87
C VAL A 63 18.54 17.27 15.38
N GLN A 64 19.15 16.89 14.26
CA GLN A 64 20.28 17.56 13.62
C GLN A 64 20.06 17.65 12.11
N VAL A 65 20.55 18.74 11.52
CA VAL A 65 20.65 18.90 10.07
C VAL A 65 22.09 19.11 9.66
N GLU A 66 22.49 18.47 8.56
CA GLU A 66 23.80 18.64 7.93
C GLU A 66 23.60 19.27 6.54
N GLN A 67 24.11 20.48 6.39
CA GLN A 67 24.27 21.15 5.10
C GLN A 67 25.61 21.89 5.12
N GLY A 68 26.67 21.16 4.77
CA GLY A 68 28.06 21.62 4.94
C GLY A 68 28.56 21.49 6.38
N ALA A 69 27.80 21.92 7.37
CA ALA A 69 28.09 21.75 8.81
C ALA A 69 26.91 21.04 9.49
N LEU A 70 27.21 20.25 10.51
CA LEU A 70 26.21 19.60 11.37
C LEU A 70 25.70 20.61 12.39
N VAL A 71 24.38 20.82 12.43
CA VAL A 71 23.71 21.81 13.29
C VAL A 71 22.57 21.13 14.04
N GLN A 72 22.57 21.30 15.38
CA GLN A 72 21.49 20.85 16.24
C GLN A 72 20.27 21.75 16.12
N ALA A 73 19.07 21.19 16.11
CA ALA A 73 17.84 21.96 16.19
C ALA A 73 17.80 22.80 17.48
N SER A 74 17.38 24.05 17.36
CA SER A 74 17.19 24.97 18.48
C SER A 74 15.88 24.72 19.21
N SER A 75 14.88 24.19 18.52
CA SER A 75 13.60 23.78 19.11
C SER A 75 12.96 22.65 18.31
N ILE A 76 12.17 21.84 19.03
CA ILE A 76 11.29 20.80 18.47
C ILE A 76 9.89 21.12 19.00
N SER A 77 8.91 21.25 18.13
CA SER A 77 7.50 21.47 18.51
C SER A 77 6.60 20.47 17.80
N PHE A 78 5.51 20.09 18.44
CA PHE A 78 4.53 19.16 17.92
C PHE A 78 3.18 19.84 17.78
N ASP A 79 2.49 19.53 16.70
CA ASP A 79 1.07 19.82 16.50
C ASP A 79 0.36 18.48 16.49
N GLU A 80 -0.35 18.17 17.60
CA GLU A 80 -1.02 16.89 17.78
C GLU A 80 -2.24 16.75 16.85
N ASP A 81 -2.93 17.85 16.55
CA ASP A 81 -4.13 17.85 15.69
C ASP A 81 -3.75 17.56 14.22
N LEU A 82 -2.59 18.02 13.78
CA LEU A 82 -2.08 17.77 12.44
C LEU A 82 -1.06 16.61 12.38
N GLU A 83 -0.75 15.98 13.53
CA GLU A 83 0.24 14.91 13.66
C GLU A 83 1.59 15.29 13.05
N ARG A 84 2.12 16.48 13.39
CA ARG A 84 3.33 17.08 12.83
C ARG A 84 4.38 17.39 13.89
N ALA A 85 5.63 17.25 13.48
CA ALA A 85 6.79 17.80 14.18
C ALA A 85 7.41 18.91 13.33
N THR A 86 7.72 20.06 13.98
CA THR A 86 8.46 21.16 13.38
C THR A 86 9.80 21.28 14.09
N PHE A 87 10.88 21.20 13.32
CA PHE A 87 12.27 21.36 13.77
C PHE A 87 12.77 22.71 13.33
N THR A 88 13.16 23.56 14.27
CA THR A 88 13.73 24.90 13.97
C THR A 88 15.23 24.87 14.19
N PHE A 89 15.99 25.43 13.25
CA PHE A 89 17.44 25.48 13.29
C PHE A 89 17.93 26.92 13.50
N PRO A 90 19.09 27.13 14.17
CA PRO A 90 19.66 28.46 14.38
C PRO A 90 20.34 29.03 13.11
N VAL A 91 20.23 28.33 11.98
CA VAL A 91 20.79 28.71 10.68
C VAL A 91 19.71 28.57 9.61
N VAL A 92 19.81 29.37 8.56
CA VAL A 92 18.95 29.25 7.38
C VAL A 92 19.58 28.28 6.40
N LEU A 93 18.85 27.19 6.11
CA LEU A 93 19.21 26.22 5.10
C LEU A 93 19.01 26.83 3.72
N GLN A 94 19.97 26.63 2.84
CA GLN A 94 19.93 27.13 1.48
C GLN A 94 19.42 26.08 0.51
N PRO A 95 18.86 26.44 -0.66
CA PRO A 95 18.49 25.47 -1.69
C PRO A 95 19.66 24.53 -2.03
N GLY A 96 19.35 23.22 -2.08
CA GLY A 96 20.30 22.15 -2.35
C GLY A 96 20.22 20.99 -1.36
N PRO A 97 21.13 20.01 -1.46
CA PRO A 97 21.09 18.80 -0.65
C PRO A 97 21.39 19.09 0.84
N ALA A 98 20.68 18.37 1.70
CA ALA A 98 20.87 18.37 3.15
C ALA A 98 20.55 16.96 3.71
N LYS A 99 20.94 16.72 4.96
CA LYS A 99 20.58 15.50 5.71
C LYS A 99 19.95 15.87 7.04
N LEU A 100 18.78 15.35 7.31
CA LEU A 100 18.14 15.41 8.62
C LEU A 100 18.37 14.10 9.37
N SER A 101 18.76 14.18 10.63
CA SER A 101 18.88 13.01 11.50
C SER A 101 18.16 13.25 12.82
N CYS A 102 17.50 12.22 13.34
CA CYS A 102 16.93 12.24 14.70
C CYS A 102 16.86 10.84 15.28
N SER A 103 16.80 10.76 16.61
CA SER A 103 16.45 9.57 17.37
C SER A 103 15.00 9.66 17.85
N PHE A 104 14.37 8.52 18.03
CA PHE A 104 12.99 8.46 18.49
C PHE A 104 12.72 7.19 19.29
N THR A 105 11.66 7.24 20.12
CA THR A 105 11.12 6.08 20.82
C THR A 105 9.61 6.04 20.68
N GLY A 106 9.04 4.84 20.72
CA GLY A 106 7.61 4.62 20.60
C GLY A 106 7.16 3.35 21.32
N VAL A 107 5.86 3.11 21.29
CA VAL A 107 5.21 1.96 21.92
C VAL A 107 4.70 1.01 20.84
N LEU A 108 5.01 -0.28 20.95
CA LEU A 108 4.35 -1.33 20.18
C LEU A 108 2.92 -1.45 20.71
N ASN A 109 2.03 -0.67 20.11
CA ASN A 109 0.62 -0.61 20.53
C ASN A 109 -0.15 -1.88 20.15
N ASP A 110 -1.41 -1.99 20.59
CA ASP A 110 -2.35 -3.09 20.28
C ASP A 110 -3.54 -2.62 19.41
N LYS A 111 -3.37 -1.49 18.70
CA LYS A 111 -4.42 -0.87 17.88
C LYS A 111 -4.38 -1.31 16.41
N LEU A 112 -3.49 -2.26 16.05
CA LEU A 112 -3.30 -2.81 14.70
C LEU A 112 -2.96 -1.74 13.64
N ARG A 113 -2.23 -0.68 14.04
CA ARG A 113 -1.79 0.41 13.16
C ARG A 113 -0.42 0.95 13.60
N GLY A 114 0.33 1.52 12.67
CA GLY A 114 1.70 1.95 12.90
C GLY A 114 2.62 0.75 13.09
N PHE A 115 3.57 0.84 14.00
CA PHE A 115 4.38 -0.29 14.43
C PHE A 115 3.75 -0.87 15.71
N TYR A 116 3.19 -2.07 15.62
CA TYR A 116 2.32 -2.63 16.64
C TYR A 116 2.68 -4.06 17.00
N ARG A 117 2.17 -4.55 18.13
CA ARG A 117 2.28 -5.93 18.54
C ARG A 117 1.07 -6.75 18.07
N SER A 118 1.33 -7.87 17.42
CA SER A 118 0.36 -8.92 17.14
C SER A 118 0.66 -10.12 18.01
N THR A 119 -0.37 -10.77 18.56
CA THR A 119 -0.24 -11.85 19.52
C THR A 119 -0.73 -13.18 18.95
N TRP A 120 -0.14 -14.27 19.40
CA TRP A 120 -0.56 -15.63 19.09
C TRP A 120 -0.27 -16.54 20.26
N THR A 121 -0.86 -17.73 20.25
CA THR A 121 -0.66 -18.73 21.31
C THR A 121 0.08 -19.93 20.75
N ASP A 122 1.19 -20.32 21.39
CA ASP A 122 1.96 -21.49 21.00
C ASP A 122 1.26 -22.81 21.42
N GLU A 123 1.85 -23.95 21.04
CA GLU A 123 1.28 -25.27 21.33
C GLU A 123 1.24 -25.59 22.84
N GLU A 124 2.07 -24.96 23.65
CA GLU A 124 2.08 -25.08 25.10
C GLU A 124 1.07 -24.16 25.79
N GLY A 125 0.38 -23.27 25.04
CA GLY A 125 -0.60 -22.32 25.55
C GLY A 125 0.02 -21.01 26.06
N ASN A 126 1.25 -20.69 25.72
CA ASN A 126 1.88 -19.44 26.05
C ASN A 126 1.56 -18.36 25.02
N GLU A 127 1.26 -17.16 25.48
CA GLU A 127 1.13 -15.98 24.61
C GLU A 127 2.52 -15.58 24.09
N LYS A 128 2.58 -15.38 22.77
CA LYS A 128 3.75 -14.92 22.02
C LYS A 128 3.44 -13.62 21.30
N VAL A 129 4.46 -12.83 21.04
CA VAL A 129 4.34 -11.52 20.40
C VAL A 129 5.23 -11.46 19.16
N ILE A 130 4.70 -10.91 18.08
CA ILE A 130 5.47 -10.40 16.96
C ILE A 130 5.25 -8.89 16.85
N ALA A 131 6.28 -8.14 16.45
CA ALA A 131 6.13 -6.74 16.08
C ALA A 131 5.96 -6.66 14.56
N THR A 132 4.95 -5.97 14.09
CA THR A 132 4.62 -5.84 12.67
C THR A 132 4.07 -4.45 12.36
N THR A 133 3.99 -4.09 11.09
CA THR A 133 3.55 -2.77 10.64
C THR A 133 2.22 -2.80 9.89
N GLN A 134 1.45 -1.69 10.03
CA GLN A 134 0.34 -1.31 9.17
C GLN A 134 0.35 0.20 9.01
N PHE A 135 0.76 0.69 7.84
CA PHE A 135 1.00 2.12 7.63
C PHE A 135 -0.05 2.83 6.80
N GLU A 136 -0.71 2.15 5.90
CA GLU A 136 -1.75 2.77 5.10
C GLU A 136 -2.95 3.16 5.98
N SER A 137 -3.53 4.36 5.82
CA SER A 137 -3.10 5.39 4.87
C SER A 137 -1.96 6.27 5.43
N THR A 138 -2.02 6.73 6.70
CA THR A 138 -1.16 7.77 7.29
C THR A 138 -0.57 7.34 8.64
N ASN A 139 -0.18 6.08 8.79
CA ASN A 139 0.30 5.53 10.05
C ASN A 139 1.82 5.24 10.10
N ALA A 140 2.60 5.52 9.02
CA ALA A 140 4.05 5.44 9.07
C ALA A 140 4.63 6.43 10.10
N ARG A 141 4.02 7.60 10.25
CA ARG A 141 4.33 8.64 11.26
C ARG A 141 4.27 8.17 12.72
N ARG A 142 3.64 7.01 13.00
CA ARG A 142 3.58 6.39 14.32
C ARG A 142 4.71 5.40 14.57
N ALA A 143 5.52 5.12 13.55
CA ALA A 143 6.67 4.23 13.62
C ALA A 143 7.99 4.99 13.53
N PHE A 144 8.06 6.05 12.73
CA PHE A 144 9.22 6.93 12.59
C PHE A 144 8.82 8.31 12.06
N PRO A 145 9.56 9.38 12.38
CA PRO A 145 9.34 10.70 11.81
C PRO A 145 9.58 10.66 10.29
N CYS A 146 8.60 11.11 9.48
CA CYS A 146 8.67 11.00 8.03
C CYS A 146 7.79 12.02 7.30
N PHE A 147 7.99 12.15 6.00
CA PHE A 147 7.10 12.88 5.09
C PHE A 147 6.00 11.91 4.62
N ASP A 148 4.96 11.75 5.43
CA ASP A 148 3.95 10.69 5.32
C ASP A 148 2.81 11.08 4.37
N GLU A 149 3.17 11.37 3.13
CA GLU A 149 2.24 11.67 2.03
C GLU A 149 2.60 10.85 0.78
N PRO A 150 1.60 10.42 -0.01
CA PRO A 150 1.83 9.47 -1.09
C PRO A 150 2.72 10.01 -2.23
N ASP A 151 2.77 11.33 -2.43
CA ASP A 151 3.57 11.99 -3.47
C ASP A 151 4.97 12.41 -2.99
N LEU A 152 5.29 12.24 -1.70
CA LEU A 152 6.64 12.48 -1.16
C LEU A 152 7.44 11.18 -1.12
N LYS A 153 7.65 10.60 -2.32
CA LYS A 153 8.36 9.34 -2.49
C LYS A 153 9.85 9.45 -2.21
N ALA A 154 10.42 8.36 -1.67
CA ALA A 154 11.85 8.19 -1.44
C ALA A 154 12.23 6.71 -1.52
N SER A 155 13.51 6.37 -1.48
CA SER A 155 13.98 5.02 -1.21
C SER A 155 14.18 4.81 0.30
N PHE A 156 14.11 3.55 0.75
CA PHE A 156 14.20 3.20 2.17
C PHE A 156 15.20 2.08 2.38
N GLY A 157 16.25 2.35 3.14
CA GLY A 157 17.17 1.36 3.71
C GLY A 157 16.78 1.09 5.16
N VAL A 158 16.46 -0.16 5.49
CA VAL A 158 16.02 -0.57 6.82
C VAL A 158 17.12 -1.42 7.47
N THR A 159 17.40 -1.15 8.73
CA THR A 159 18.29 -1.92 9.61
C THR A 159 17.53 -2.28 10.88
N LEU A 160 17.47 -3.56 11.23
CA LEU A 160 16.78 -4.05 12.42
C LEU A 160 17.79 -4.65 13.39
N ARG A 161 17.81 -4.17 14.65
CA ARG A 161 18.58 -4.75 15.74
C ARG A 161 17.67 -5.61 16.59
N VAL A 162 17.90 -6.91 16.57
CA VAL A 162 16.99 -7.90 17.15
C VAL A 162 17.73 -8.93 18.00
N ASP A 163 17.00 -9.67 18.82
CA ASP A 163 17.49 -10.89 19.46
C ASP A 163 17.84 -11.93 18.37
N GLU A 164 18.95 -12.67 18.56
CA GLU A 164 19.43 -13.64 17.56
C GLU A 164 18.44 -14.79 17.31
N SER A 165 17.55 -15.07 18.26
CA SER A 165 16.51 -16.10 18.14
C SER A 165 15.31 -15.69 17.30
N LEU A 166 15.12 -14.41 17.02
CA LEU A 166 13.98 -13.88 16.29
C LEU A 166 14.29 -13.75 14.79
N MET A 167 13.30 -13.94 13.94
CA MET A 167 13.38 -13.57 12.53
C MET A 167 13.07 -12.09 12.36
N ALA A 168 13.82 -11.41 11.48
CA ALA A 168 13.58 -10.04 11.06
C ALA A 168 13.35 -10.02 9.54
N ILE A 169 12.34 -9.27 9.09
CA ILE A 169 11.95 -9.14 7.68
C ILE A 169 11.67 -7.67 7.39
N SER A 170 12.01 -7.22 6.18
CA SER A 170 11.62 -5.90 5.66
C SER A 170 11.34 -5.98 4.16
N CYS A 171 11.11 -4.84 3.53
CA CYS A 171 10.81 -4.71 2.09
C CYS A 171 11.92 -5.26 1.19
N GLY A 172 13.18 -4.97 1.51
CA GLY A 172 14.35 -5.42 0.76
C GLY A 172 14.81 -6.82 1.15
N GLU A 173 15.72 -7.37 0.35
CA GLU A 173 16.47 -8.61 0.68
C GLU A 173 17.43 -8.36 1.84
N LEU A 174 17.69 -9.39 2.66
CA LEU A 174 18.73 -9.34 3.69
C LEU A 174 20.11 -9.25 3.02
N VAL A 175 20.81 -8.14 3.23
CA VAL A 175 22.15 -7.89 2.66
C VAL A 175 23.25 -8.37 3.60
N SER A 176 23.11 -8.12 4.90
CA SER A 176 24.08 -8.53 5.91
C SER A 176 23.41 -8.74 7.26
N SER A 177 23.98 -9.69 8.02
CA SER A 177 23.63 -9.94 9.41
C SER A 177 24.93 -9.91 10.23
N THR A 178 25.00 -9.02 11.22
CA THR A 178 26.19 -8.78 12.04
C THR A 178 25.89 -9.11 13.50
N ASP A 179 26.66 -9.99 14.09
CA ASP A 179 26.57 -10.29 15.53
C ASP A 179 27.04 -9.07 16.34
N LEU A 180 26.17 -8.58 17.22
CA LEU A 180 26.44 -7.47 18.14
C LEU A 180 26.96 -7.97 19.51
N GLY A 181 27.01 -9.28 19.72
CA GLY A 181 27.26 -9.91 21.02
C GLY A 181 26.04 -9.86 21.95
N GLY A 182 26.12 -10.64 23.04
CA GLY A 182 25.04 -10.69 24.04
C GLY A 182 23.72 -11.27 23.55
N GLY A 183 23.75 -12.12 22.50
CA GLY A 183 22.52 -12.70 21.91
C GLY A 183 21.75 -11.75 21.01
N ARG A 184 22.39 -10.70 20.48
CA ARG A 184 21.80 -9.68 19.62
C ARG A 184 22.51 -9.63 18.26
N ARG A 185 21.77 -9.33 17.21
CA ARG A 185 22.31 -9.09 15.88
C ARG A 185 21.69 -7.88 15.20
N GLU A 186 22.38 -7.39 14.19
CA GLU A 186 21.93 -6.32 13.31
C GLU A 186 21.75 -6.89 11.91
N ASP A 187 20.52 -6.83 11.42
CA ASP A 187 20.11 -7.26 10.07
C ASP A 187 19.89 -6.01 9.21
N ARG A 188 20.69 -5.85 8.15
CA ARG A 188 20.55 -4.78 7.17
C ARG A 188 19.89 -5.31 5.91
N PHE A 189 18.86 -4.61 5.45
CA PHE A 189 18.14 -4.93 4.23
C PHE A 189 18.55 -4.01 3.08
N ALA A 190 18.38 -4.49 1.85
CA ALA A 190 18.62 -3.71 0.64
C ALA A 190 17.66 -2.53 0.57
N ASP A 191 18.13 -1.43 -0.01
CA ASP A 191 17.30 -0.25 -0.24
C ASP A 191 16.15 -0.60 -1.20
N THR A 192 15.00 -0.01 -0.95
CA THR A 192 13.83 -0.17 -1.82
C THR A 192 13.98 0.64 -3.10
N MET A 193 13.11 0.39 -4.09
CA MET A 193 12.84 1.37 -5.13
C MET A 193 12.28 2.68 -4.51
N ILE A 194 12.21 3.74 -5.33
CA ILE A 194 11.51 4.97 -4.95
C ILE A 194 10.01 4.65 -4.77
N MET A 195 9.49 4.86 -3.56
CA MET A 195 8.10 4.54 -3.19
C MET A 195 7.58 5.46 -2.08
N SER A 196 6.29 5.38 -1.81
CA SER A 196 5.63 6.13 -0.72
C SER A 196 5.87 5.48 0.65
N THR A 197 5.83 6.26 1.72
CA THR A 197 6.06 5.82 3.12
C THR A 197 5.10 4.72 3.55
N TYR A 198 3.84 4.76 3.12
CA TYR A 198 2.81 3.79 3.54
C TYR A 198 3.10 2.35 3.10
N LEU A 199 4.02 2.15 2.14
CA LEU A 199 4.44 0.85 1.61
C LEU A 199 5.60 0.21 2.37
N VAL A 200 6.19 0.92 3.32
CA VAL A 200 7.29 0.40 4.15
C VAL A 200 6.76 -0.61 5.15
N ALA A 201 7.47 -1.71 5.32
CA ALA A 201 7.15 -2.72 6.33
C ALA A 201 8.40 -3.28 6.98
N PHE A 202 8.26 -3.66 8.24
CA PHE A 202 9.23 -4.46 8.97
C PHE A 202 8.53 -5.31 10.02
N ILE A 203 9.01 -6.55 10.17
CA ILE A 203 8.39 -7.56 11.03
C ILE A 203 9.51 -8.25 11.82
N VAL A 204 9.28 -8.42 13.12
CA VAL A 204 10.21 -9.10 14.02
C VAL A 204 9.46 -10.05 14.96
N GLY A 205 9.87 -11.29 15.04
CA GLY A 205 9.25 -12.26 15.94
C GLY A 205 9.75 -13.68 15.78
N GLU A 206 9.17 -14.60 16.57
CA GLU A 206 9.33 -16.03 16.36
C GLU A 206 8.53 -16.42 15.11
N LEU A 207 9.21 -16.55 13.97
CA LEU A 207 8.62 -16.82 12.65
C LEU A 207 9.36 -17.97 11.97
N GLU A 208 8.64 -18.65 11.08
CA GLU A 208 9.14 -19.65 10.15
C GLU A 208 8.84 -19.23 8.72
N ALA A 209 9.58 -19.74 7.77
CA ALA A 209 9.35 -19.48 6.35
C ALA A 209 9.49 -20.76 5.55
N THR A 210 8.72 -20.86 4.47
CA THR A 210 8.94 -21.92 3.47
C THR A 210 10.27 -21.74 2.76
N GLU A 211 10.78 -22.80 2.13
CA GLU A 211 11.80 -22.62 1.09
C GLU A 211 11.26 -21.69 0.02
N ALA A 212 12.14 -20.81 -0.50
CA ALA A 212 11.76 -19.88 -1.53
C ALA A 212 11.60 -20.58 -2.89
N VAL A 213 10.49 -20.30 -3.58
CA VAL A 213 10.28 -20.70 -4.97
C VAL A 213 10.77 -19.56 -5.88
N ASP A 214 11.61 -19.88 -6.85
CA ASP A 214 12.02 -18.92 -7.86
C ASP A 214 10.92 -18.70 -8.90
N VAL A 215 10.44 -17.47 -8.99
CA VAL A 215 9.44 -17.03 -9.96
C VAL A 215 10.09 -16.07 -10.95
N ASP A 216 10.74 -16.63 -11.96
CA ASP A 216 11.43 -15.88 -13.02
C ASP A 216 12.50 -14.91 -12.47
N GLY A 217 13.25 -15.35 -11.46
CA GLY A 217 14.30 -14.59 -10.78
C GLY A 217 13.83 -13.85 -9.53
N VAL A 218 12.56 -13.93 -9.15
CA VAL A 218 12.01 -13.37 -7.91
C VAL A 218 11.80 -14.50 -6.90
N PRO A 219 12.53 -14.54 -5.77
CA PRO A 219 12.28 -15.50 -4.71
C PRO A 219 10.98 -15.17 -3.99
N LEU A 220 10.05 -16.12 -3.99
CA LEU A 220 8.75 -16.05 -3.33
C LEU A 220 8.68 -17.08 -2.21
N ARG A 221 8.26 -16.69 -1.02
CA ARG A 221 8.05 -17.58 0.13
C ARG A 221 6.88 -17.14 0.98
N ILE A 222 6.37 -18.09 1.77
CA ILE A 222 5.35 -17.81 2.79
C ILE A 222 6.04 -17.73 4.15
N VAL A 223 5.71 -16.72 4.94
CA VAL A 223 6.19 -16.53 6.31
C VAL A 223 5.01 -16.62 7.27
N HIS A 224 5.20 -17.31 8.39
CA HIS A 224 4.14 -17.58 9.35
C HIS A 224 4.69 -17.78 10.77
N VAL A 225 3.84 -17.76 11.78
CA VAL A 225 4.21 -18.19 13.13
C VAL A 225 4.45 -19.70 13.18
N PRO A 226 5.28 -20.23 14.10
CA PRO A 226 5.57 -21.67 14.21
C PRO A 226 4.31 -22.56 14.23
N GLY A 227 4.44 -23.75 13.63
CA GLY A 227 3.37 -24.75 13.59
C GLY A 227 2.34 -24.58 12.47
N LYS A 228 2.50 -23.62 11.55
CA LYS A 228 1.57 -23.36 10.44
C LYS A 228 2.09 -23.84 9.06
N GLY A 229 3.27 -24.44 9.00
CA GLY A 229 3.92 -24.82 7.74
C GLY A 229 3.08 -25.66 6.80
N ASP A 230 2.31 -26.62 7.32
CA ASP A 230 1.44 -27.50 6.54
C ASP A 230 0.26 -26.77 5.84
N LEU A 231 0.04 -25.49 6.16
CA LEU A 231 -1.06 -24.68 5.60
C LEU A 231 -0.59 -23.75 4.47
N THR A 232 0.69 -23.78 4.09
CA THR A 232 1.31 -22.81 3.18
C THR A 232 1.28 -23.20 1.71
N GLU A 233 1.13 -24.50 1.38
CA GLU A 233 1.28 -25.04 0.03
C GLU A 233 0.36 -24.34 -0.99
N PHE A 234 -0.89 -24.14 -0.63
CA PHE A 234 -1.87 -23.51 -1.52
C PHE A 234 -1.58 -22.02 -1.77
N ALA A 235 -1.14 -21.30 -0.74
CA ALA A 235 -0.73 -19.89 -0.87
C ALA A 235 0.50 -19.76 -1.77
N LEU A 236 1.44 -20.68 -1.66
CA LEU A 236 2.65 -20.68 -2.51
C LEU A 236 2.29 -20.93 -3.99
N GLU A 237 1.41 -21.90 -4.28
CA GLU A 237 0.88 -22.16 -5.64
C GLU A 237 0.16 -20.93 -6.20
N ALA A 238 -0.71 -20.31 -5.41
CA ALA A 238 -1.47 -19.14 -5.81
C ALA A 238 -0.57 -17.91 -6.04
N GLY A 239 0.41 -17.70 -5.18
CA GLY A 239 1.38 -16.61 -5.28
C GLY A 239 2.26 -16.74 -6.51
N GLU A 240 2.82 -17.92 -6.76
CA GLU A 240 3.62 -18.21 -7.96
C GLU A 240 2.83 -17.96 -9.24
N PHE A 241 1.60 -18.48 -9.33
CA PHE A 241 0.76 -18.26 -10.49
C PHE A 241 0.43 -16.77 -10.68
N SER A 242 -0.01 -16.11 -9.62
CA SER A 242 -0.43 -14.71 -9.66
C SER A 242 0.70 -13.79 -10.10
N LEU A 243 1.91 -13.97 -9.56
CA LEU A 243 3.08 -13.18 -9.94
C LEU A 243 3.44 -13.36 -11.42
N ARG A 244 3.54 -14.62 -11.91
CA ARG A 244 3.82 -14.89 -13.34
C ARG A 244 2.75 -14.31 -14.24
N TRP A 245 1.49 -14.49 -13.90
CA TRP A 245 0.38 -14.03 -14.72
C TRP A 245 0.32 -12.51 -14.81
N LEU A 246 0.53 -11.79 -13.70
CA LEU A 246 0.53 -10.33 -13.65
C LEU A 246 1.73 -9.72 -14.40
N VAL A 247 2.93 -10.28 -14.24
CA VAL A 247 4.11 -9.90 -15.03
C VAL A 247 3.83 -10.04 -16.54
N GLN A 248 3.22 -11.16 -16.96
CA GLN A 248 2.85 -11.38 -18.34
C GLN A 248 1.74 -10.44 -18.82
N TYR A 249 0.76 -10.15 -17.96
CA TYR A 249 -0.35 -9.27 -18.31
C TYR A 249 0.10 -7.84 -18.52
N TYR A 250 0.87 -7.28 -17.61
CA TYR A 250 1.39 -5.92 -17.72
C TYR A 250 2.56 -5.80 -18.70
N ASP A 251 3.27 -6.89 -18.95
CA ASP A 251 4.53 -6.91 -19.72
C ASP A 251 5.56 -5.91 -19.14
N ILE A 252 5.62 -5.86 -17.80
CA ILE A 252 6.52 -5.06 -16.98
C ILE A 252 7.05 -5.97 -15.87
N PRO A 253 8.38 -6.03 -15.64
CA PRO A 253 8.95 -6.84 -14.56
C PRO A 253 8.39 -6.47 -13.19
N TYR A 254 8.42 -7.42 -12.27
CA TYR A 254 8.13 -7.18 -10.86
C TYR A 254 9.15 -6.17 -10.29
N PRO A 255 8.71 -5.13 -9.56
CA PRO A 255 9.57 -4.00 -9.23
C PRO A 255 10.41 -4.17 -7.95
N ALA A 256 10.44 -5.35 -7.33
CA ALA A 256 11.22 -5.62 -6.11
C ALA A 256 12.11 -6.86 -6.26
N GLY A 257 13.09 -7.03 -5.36
CA GLY A 257 14.04 -8.14 -5.40
C GLY A 257 13.50 -9.46 -4.85
N LYS A 258 12.44 -9.43 -4.05
CA LYS A 258 11.81 -10.61 -3.42
C LYS A 258 10.31 -10.40 -3.22
N LEU A 259 9.60 -11.48 -2.88
CA LEU A 259 8.21 -11.44 -2.47
C LEU A 259 7.98 -12.36 -1.27
N ASP A 260 7.88 -11.80 -0.07
CA ASP A 260 7.42 -12.49 1.13
C ASP A 260 5.93 -12.25 1.30
N LEU A 261 5.13 -13.32 1.42
CA LEU A 261 3.73 -13.28 1.81
C LEU A 261 3.67 -13.71 3.28
N VAL A 262 3.31 -12.77 4.17
CA VAL A 262 3.46 -12.93 5.61
C VAL A 262 2.10 -13.07 6.29
N ALA A 263 1.86 -14.23 6.91
CA ALA A 263 0.67 -14.48 7.72
C ALA A 263 0.81 -13.83 9.10
N VAL A 264 0.00 -12.82 9.38
CA VAL A 264 -0.02 -12.09 10.66
C VAL A 264 -1.24 -12.54 11.46
N PRO A 265 -1.08 -12.99 12.72
CA PRO A 265 -2.18 -13.48 13.56
C PRO A 265 -3.27 -12.44 13.80
N ASP A 266 -2.89 -11.22 14.23
CA ASP A 266 -3.81 -10.10 14.44
C ASP A 266 -3.54 -9.02 13.38
N PHE A 267 -4.45 -8.90 12.41
CA PHE A 267 -4.39 -7.93 11.33
C PHE A 267 -5.74 -7.30 11.08
N ALA A 268 -5.79 -5.97 11.01
CA ALA A 268 -7.06 -5.22 10.94
C ALA A 268 -7.79 -5.41 9.62
N PHE A 269 -7.04 -5.46 8.52
CA PHE A 269 -7.55 -5.58 7.15
C PHE A 269 -7.47 -7.02 6.63
N GLY A 270 -7.74 -7.21 5.34
CA GLY A 270 -7.52 -8.49 4.67
C GLY A 270 -6.04 -8.75 4.44
N ALA A 271 -5.38 -7.79 3.82
CA ALA A 271 -3.94 -7.79 3.57
C ALA A 271 -3.43 -6.35 3.35
N MET A 272 -2.14 -6.20 3.05
CA MET A 272 -1.49 -4.92 2.73
C MET A 272 -0.32 -5.15 1.78
N GLU A 273 -0.27 -4.36 0.73
CA GLU A 273 0.66 -4.45 -0.40
C GLU A 273 2.08 -3.93 -0.11
N ASN A 274 2.58 -3.97 1.10
CA ASN A 274 3.94 -3.51 1.40
C ASN A 274 4.95 -4.10 0.42
N LEU A 275 5.81 -3.26 -0.15
CA LEU A 275 6.72 -3.67 -1.22
C LEU A 275 7.61 -4.85 -0.79
N GLY A 276 7.50 -5.98 -1.47
CA GLY A 276 8.31 -7.17 -1.21
C GLY A 276 8.07 -7.87 0.13
N CYS A 277 7.13 -7.37 0.96
CA CYS A 277 6.80 -7.89 2.30
C CYS A 277 5.30 -7.74 2.57
N VAL A 278 4.49 -8.43 1.77
CA VAL A 278 3.03 -8.34 1.81
C VAL A 278 2.49 -9.02 3.06
N THR A 279 1.75 -8.28 3.88
CA THR A 279 1.16 -8.81 5.11
C THR A 279 -0.30 -9.22 4.90
N PHE A 280 -0.69 -10.33 5.48
CA PHE A 280 -2.04 -10.90 5.36
C PHE A 280 -2.58 -11.20 6.76
N ARG A 281 -3.87 -11.02 6.94
CA ARG A 281 -4.56 -11.75 7.99
C ARG A 281 -4.38 -13.25 7.74
N GLU A 282 -3.89 -14.01 8.72
CA GLU A 282 -3.48 -15.41 8.51
C GLU A 282 -4.58 -16.27 7.86
N THR A 283 -5.87 -16.01 8.16
CA THR A 283 -7.02 -16.75 7.60
C THR A 283 -7.27 -16.45 6.11
N LEU A 284 -6.60 -15.46 5.54
CA LEU A 284 -6.67 -15.08 4.13
C LEU A 284 -5.40 -15.46 3.35
N LEU A 285 -4.49 -16.19 3.99
CA LEU A 285 -3.28 -16.72 3.36
C LEU A 285 -3.14 -18.23 3.59
N LEU A 286 -3.38 -18.70 4.82
CA LEU A 286 -3.12 -20.07 5.22
C LEU A 286 -4.39 -20.95 5.08
N ALA A 287 -4.28 -22.08 4.40
CA ALA A 287 -5.38 -23.01 4.20
C ALA A 287 -4.93 -24.46 4.12
N ASP A 288 -5.75 -25.35 4.68
CA ASP A 288 -5.65 -26.78 4.40
C ASP A 288 -6.54 -27.11 3.18
N PRO A 289 -5.98 -27.45 2.01
CA PRO A 289 -6.76 -27.74 0.81
C PRO A 289 -7.72 -28.91 0.95
N GLN A 290 -7.52 -29.80 1.94
CA GLN A 290 -8.40 -30.95 2.19
C GLN A 290 -9.62 -30.58 3.06
N ARG A 291 -9.56 -29.47 3.78
CA ARG A 291 -10.61 -29.03 4.72
C ARG A 291 -11.28 -27.74 4.32
N SER A 292 -10.54 -26.86 3.61
CA SER A 292 -11.06 -25.57 3.16
C SER A 292 -12.07 -25.73 2.04
N THR A 293 -13.11 -24.91 2.09
CA THR A 293 -14.13 -24.85 1.04
C THR A 293 -13.59 -24.14 -0.21
N GLN A 294 -14.22 -24.37 -1.36
CA GLN A 294 -13.87 -23.65 -2.58
C GLN A 294 -13.99 -22.13 -2.38
N THR A 295 -14.98 -21.67 -1.63
CA THR A 295 -15.18 -20.22 -1.36
C THR A 295 -14.00 -19.63 -0.58
N GLU A 296 -13.52 -20.31 0.47
CA GLU A 296 -12.35 -19.90 1.24
C GLU A 296 -11.09 -19.89 0.37
N MET A 297 -10.87 -20.95 -0.41
CA MET A 297 -9.73 -21.03 -1.33
C MET A 297 -9.78 -19.95 -2.42
N THR A 298 -10.98 -19.67 -2.99
CA THR A 298 -11.16 -18.59 -3.96
C THR A 298 -10.77 -17.25 -3.34
N ARG A 299 -11.21 -16.98 -2.11
CA ARG A 299 -10.91 -15.75 -1.40
C ARG A 299 -9.41 -15.58 -1.12
N ILE A 300 -8.70 -16.65 -0.79
CA ILE A 300 -7.24 -16.62 -0.59
C ILE A 300 -6.54 -16.22 -1.91
N VAL A 301 -6.90 -16.86 -3.04
CA VAL A 301 -6.32 -16.48 -4.34
C VAL A 301 -6.66 -15.06 -4.71
N ASP A 302 -7.90 -14.62 -4.48
CA ASP A 302 -8.35 -13.25 -4.73
C ASP A 302 -7.47 -12.24 -4.00
N VAL A 303 -7.27 -12.43 -2.68
CA VAL A 303 -6.48 -11.50 -1.88
C VAL A 303 -5.00 -11.55 -2.28
N ILE A 304 -4.41 -12.72 -2.50
CA ILE A 304 -3.03 -12.84 -2.98
C ILE A 304 -2.84 -12.11 -4.32
N ALA A 305 -3.76 -12.31 -5.27
CA ALA A 305 -3.69 -11.68 -6.58
C ALA A 305 -3.90 -10.15 -6.50
N HIS A 306 -4.76 -9.69 -5.59
CA HIS A 306 -4.99 -8.29 -5.29
C HIS A 306 -3.70 -7.60 -4.83
N GLU A 307 -3.07 -8.15 -3.79
CA GLU A 307 -1.85 -7.57 -3.22
C GLU A 307 -0.67 -7.60 -4.21
N ILE A 308 -0.55 -8.65 -5.01
CA ILE A 308 0.49 -8.70 -6.04
C ILE A 308 0.21 -7.70 -7.17
N ALA A 309 -1.06 -7.46 -7.54
CA ALA A 309 -1.41 -6.47 -8.56
C ALA A 309 -1.03 -5.04 -8.14
N HIS A 310 -1.10 -4.74 -6.86
CA HIS A 310 -0.67 -3.47 -6.31
C HIS A 310 0.80 -3.15 -6.55
N MET A 311 1.67 -4.13 -6.76
CA MET A 311 3.09 -3.89 -7.03
C MET A 311 3.31 -2.95 -8.23
N TRP A 312 2.35 -2.92 -9.16
CA TRP A 312 2.32 -1.97 -10.27
C TRP A 312 1.34 -0.82 -10.01
N PHE A 313 0.08 -1.13 -9.61
CA PHE A 313 -0.95 -0.14 -9.28
C PHE A 313 -0.97 0.15 -7.78
N GLY A 314 -0.31 1.20 -7.34
CA GLY A 314 -0.11 1.58 -5.95
C GLY A 314 1.37 1.77 -5.62
N ASN A 315 2.22 0.80 -5.95
CA ASN A 315 3.64 0.81 -5.58
C ASN A 315 4.51 1.47 -6.66
N LEU A 316 4.53 0.91 -7.89
CA LEU A 316 5.30 1.47 -9.00
C LEU A 316 4.73 2.84 -9.42
N VAL A 317 3.41 2.91 -9.63
CA VAL A 317 2.66 4.13 -9.93
C VAL A 317 1.65 4.36 -8.82
N THR A 318 1.74 5.50 -8.14
CA THR A 318 0.94 5.81 -6.95
C THR A 318 0.07 7.04 -7.21
N MET A 319 -1.12 7.12 -6.60
CA MET A 319 -1.93 8.34 -6.60
C MET A 319 -1.14 9.52 -6.02
N ASP A 320 -1.41 10.73 -6.49
CA ASP A 320 -0.78 11.95 -5.99
C ASP A 320 -1.35 12.42 -4.63
N TRP A 321 -2.57 12.03 -4.33
CA TRP A 321 -3.23 12.23 -3.06
C TRP A 321 -4.28 11.15 -2.77
N TRP A 322 -4.74 11.06 -1.54
CA TRP A 322 -5.63 10.01 -1.04
C TRP A 322 -7.01 9.97 -1.74
N ASN A 323 -7.47 11.04 -2.38
CA ASN A 323 -8.68 10.99 -3.23
C ASN A 323 -8.55 10.01 -4.40
N GLY A 324 -7.31 9.74 -4.83
CA GLY A 324 -6.99 8.78 -5.90
C GLY A 324 -6.84 7.33 -5.44
N ILE A 325 -7.17 6.94 -4.20
CA ILE A 325 -7.08 5.56 -3.68
C ILE A 325 -7.75 4.56 -4.63
N TRP A 326 -8.89 4.93 -5.22
CA TRP A 326 -9.60 4.07 -6.17
C TRP A 326 -8.75 3.63 -7.37
N LEU A 327 -7.76 4.44 -7.80
CA LEU A 327 -6.85 4.11 -8.91
C LEU A 327 -6.06 2.83 -8.64
N LYS A 328 -5.71 2.55 -7.39
CA LYS A 328 -5.05 1.32 -7.02
C LYS A 328 -6.06 0.23 -6.64
N GLU A 329 -7.04 0.52 -5.79
CA GLU A 329 -7.96 -0.47 -5.23
C GLU A 329 -8.90 -1.08 -6.27
N ALA A 330 -9.51 -0.25 -7.10
CA ALA A 330 -10.39 -0.75 -8.15
C ALA A 330 -9.64 -1.58 -9.20
N PHE A 331 -8.41 -1.17 -9.56
CA PHE A 331 -7.58 -1.95 -10.46
C PHE A 331 -7.11 -3.25 -9.84
N ALA A 332 -6.64 -3.24 -8.60
CA ALA A 332 -6.25 -4.47 -7.91
C ALA A 332 -7.43 -5.43 -7.77
N THR A 333 -8.63 -4.93 -7.44
CA THR A 333 -9.86 -5.73 -7.40
C THR A 333 -10.25 -6.29 -8.78
N PHE A 334 -10.12 -5.52 -9.85
CA PHE A 334 -10.33 -6.02 -11.20
C PHE A 334 -9.30 -7.11 -11.56
N MET A 335 -8.03 -6.89 -11.25
CA MET A 335 -6.96 -7.84 -11.54
C MET A 335 -7.05 -9.10 -10.68
N GLN A 336 -7.48 -9.00 -9.43
CA GLN A 336 -7.73 -10.17 -8.59
C GLN A 336 -8.74 -11.12 -9.24
N VAL A 337 -9.87 -10.59 -9.72
CA VAL A 337 -10.89 -11.39 -10.39
C VAL A 337 -10.35 -12.02 -11.68
N ALA A 338 -9.63 -11.25 -12.50
CA ALA A 338 -9.04 -11.72 -13.74
C ALA A 338 -7.99 -12.81 -13.51
N THR A 339 -7.13 -12.64 -12.50
CA THR A 339 -6.08 -13.59 -12.14
C THR A 339 -6.66 -14.88 -11.57
N THR A 340 -7.63 -14.78 -10.65
CA THR A 340 -8.29 -15.95 -10.05
C THR A 340 -9.07 -16.76 -11.08
N ASP A 341 -9.74 -16.09 -12.02
CA ASP A 341 -10.45 -16.78 -13.13
C ASP A 341 -9.45 -17.51 -14.06
N ALA A 342 -8.28 -16.90 -14.30
CA ALA A 342 -7.21 -17.53 -15.07
C ALA A 342 -6.54 -18.71 -14.31
N PHE A 343 -6.39 -18.59 -12.98
CA PHE A 343 -5.82 -19.65 -12.12
C PHE A 343 -6.69 -20.90 -12.10
N ARG A 344 -8.00 -20.75 -11.92
CA ARG A 344 -8.97 -21.85 -11.86
C ARG A 344 -10.25 -21.48 -12.64
N PRO A 345 -10.26 -21.59 -13.98
CA PRO A 345 -11.42 -21.18 -14.79
C PRO A 345 -12.73 -21.85 -14.41
N GLN A 346 -12.65 -23.08 -13.88
CA GLN A 346 -13.82 -23.83 -13.40
C GLN A 346 -14.51 -23.18 -12.19
N TRP A 347 -13.85 -22.28 -11.48
CA TRP A 347 -14.46 -21.53 -10.37
C TRP A 347 -15.38 -20.40 -10.87
N ARG A 348 -15.29 -20.03 -12.17
CA ARG A 348 -16.15 -19.03 -12.79
C ARG A 348 -16.17 -17.72 -12.01
N ARG A 349 -14.98 -17.19 -11.72
CA ARG A 349 -14.81 -16.05 -10.80
C ARG A 349 -15.58 -14.81 -11.25
N TRP A 350 -15.69 -14.59 -12.58
CA TRP A 350 -16.47 -13.48 -13.12
C TRP A 350 -17.97 -13.59 -12.82
N ASP A 351 -18.54 -14.79 -12.68
CA ASP A 351 -19.93 -14.97 -12.24
C ASP A 351 -20.09 -14.57 -10.78
N GLY A 352 -19.12 -14.91 -9.91
CA GLY A 352 -19.09 -14.45 -8.53
C GLY A 352 -19.00 -12.93 -8.41
N PHE A 353 -18.19 -12.29 -9.24
CA PHE A 353 -18.06 -10.83 -9.30
C PHE A 353 -19.39 -10.14 -9.64
N CYS A 354 -20.26 -10.75 -10.45
CA CYS A 354 -21.59 -10.21 -10.71
C CYS A 354 -22.46 -10.10 -9.44
N VAL A 355 -22.27 -10.99 -8.47
CA VAL A 355 -22.96 -10.95 -7.17
C VAL A 355 -22.39 -9.84 -6.29
N GLU A 356 -21.08 -9.72 -6.21
CA GLU A 356 -20.38 -8.67 -5.44
C GLU A 356 -20.73 -7.28 -5.96
N ARG A 357 -20.74 -7.10 -7.27
CA ARG A 357 -21.25 -5.89 -7.91
C ARG A 357 -22.70 -5.58 -7.53
N GLY A 358 -23.54 -6.61 -7.33
CA GLY A 358 -24.92 -6.45 -6.83
C GLY A 358 -24.96 -5.77 -5.47
N ALA A 359 -24.08 -6.16 -4.55
CA ALA A 359 -23.96 -5.52 -3.24
C ALA A 359 -23.50 -4.03 -3.35
N ALA A 360 -22.61 -3.74 -4.29
CA ALA A 360 -22.25 -2.34 -4.58
C ALA A 360 -23.42 -1.52 -5.09
N PHE A 361 -24.32 -2.09 -5.92
CA PHE A 361 -25.53 -1.41 -6.36
C PHE A 361 -26.48 -1.06 -5.22
N ASP A 362 -26.62 -1.94 -4.22
CA ASP A 362 -27.44 -1.68 -3.05
C ASP A 362 -26.95 -0.44 -2.29
N THR A 363 -25.64 -0.37 -2.02
CA THR A 363 -25.03 0.80 -1.36
C THR A 363 -25.13 2.06 -2.24
N ASP A 364 -24.85 1.94 -3.53
CA ASP A 364 -24.84 3.06 -4.47
C ASP A 364 -26.25 3.60 -4.79
N SER A 365 -27.31 2.87 -4.41
CA SER A 365 -28.71 3.30 -4.54
C SER A 365 -29.16 4.21 -3.42
N LEU A 366 -28.42 4.30 -2.32
CA LEU A 366 -28.79 5.08 -1.15
C LEU A 366 -28.70 6.59 -1.42
N ALA A 367 -29.56 7.37 -0.78
CA ALA A 367 -29.49 8.84 -0.83
C ALA A 367 -28.16 9.38 -0.30
N SER A 368 -27.50 8.62 0.59
CA SER A 368 -26.18 8.92 1.17
C SER A 368 -24.99 8.41 0.35
N THR A 369 -25.23 7.89 -0.87
CA THR A 369 -24.13 7.43 -1.73
C THR A 369 -23.17 8.56 -2.09
N ARG A 370 -21.93 8.22 -2.40
CA ARG A 370 -20.86 9.13 -2.78
C ARG A 370 -20.30 8.79 -4.17
N PRO A 371 -19.57 9.70 -4.81
CA PRO A 371 -18.71 9.37 -5.96
C PRO A 371 -17.63 8.33 -5.58
N ILE A 372 -17.07 7.63 -6.56
CA ILE A 372 -15.89 6.76 -6.36
C ILE A 372 -14.73 7.61 -5.90
N GLU A 373 -14.45 8.72 -6.57
CA GLU A 373 -13.47 9.71 -6.13
C GLU A 373 -14.19 10.94 -5.55
N PHE A 374 -13.80 11.34 -4.36
CA PHE A 374 -14.24 12.56 -3.68
C PHE A 374 -13.06 13.27 -3.01
N GLU A 375 -13.25 14.52 -2.61
CA GLU A 375 -12.21 15.31 -1.98
C GLU A 375 -11.84 14.72 -0.61
N VAL A 376 -10.54 14.46 -0.42
CA VAL A 376 -9.96 14.00 0.84
C VAL A 376 -9.13 15.13 1.42
N ILE A 377 -9.49 15.58 2.61
CA ILE A 377 -8.80 16.66 3.34
C ILE A 377 -7.98 16.09 4.48
N SER A 378 -8.55 15.19 5.27
CA SER A 378 -7.97 14.66 6.51
C SER A 378 -7.64 13.16 6.42
N PRO A 379 -6.87 12.62 7.37
CA PRO A 379 -6.66 11.17 7.51
C PRO A 379 -7.97 10.38 7.64
N GLU A 380 -8.97 10.92 8.33
CA GLU A 380 -10.28 10.28 8.51
C GLU A 380 -11.04 10.18 7.17
N ASP A 381 -10.92 11.20 6.30
CA ASP A 381 -11.50 11.14 4.96
C ASP A 381 -10.80 10.08 4.11
N ALA A 382 -9.48 9.91 4.26
CA ALA A 382 -8.73 8.86 3.58
C ALA A 382 -9.20 7.46 4.02
N GLU A 383 -9.39 7.25 5.34
CA GLU A 383 -9.94 5.99 5.87
C GLU A 383 -11.35 5.70 5.34
N ALA A 384 -12.16 6.72 5.08
CA ALA A 384 -13.51 6.57 4.52
C ALA A 384 -13.52 6.15 3.03
N MET A 385 -12.36 6.17 2.36
CA MET A 385 -12.25 5.68 0.97
C MET A 385 -12.29 4.14 0.87
N TYR A 386 -11.97 3.40 1.94
CA TYR A 386 -11.90 1.94 1.92
C TYR A 386 -13.27 1.29 2.10
N ASP A 387 -14.11 1.38 1.07
CA ASP A 387 -15.46 0.80 1.09
C ASP A 387 -15.83 0.13 -0.25
N ILE A 388 -17.00 -0.50 -0.28
CA ILE A 388 -17.53 -1.22 -1.44
C ILE A 388 -17.65 -0.36 -2.71
N LEU A 389 -17.76 0.97 -2.59
CA LEU A 389 -17.84 1.86 -3.76
C LEU A 389 -16.47 2.04 -4.40
N THR A 390 -15.40 2.14 -3.60
CA THR A 390 -14.02 2.20 -4.11
C THR A 390 -13.61 0.87 -4.75
N TYR A 391 -13.87 -0.25 -4.08
CA TYR A 391 -13.45 -1.59 -4.51
C TYR A 391 -14.36 -2.16 -5.61
N GLU A 392 -15.58 -2.58 -5.26
CA GLU A 392 -16.45 -3.34 -6.16
C GLU A 392 -17.10 -2.49 -7.25
N LYS A 393 -17.61 -1.29 -6.90
CA LYS A 393 -18.11 -0.37 -7.92
C LYS A 393 -16.97 0.10 -8.82
N GLY A 394 -15.82 0.46 -8.23
CA GLY A 394 -14.63 0.86 -8.96
C GLY A 394 -14.17 -0.23 -9.95
N ALA A 395 -14.03 -1.47 -9.49
CA ALA A 395 -13.67 -2.61 -10.33
C ALA A 395 -14.72 -2.91 -11.42
N ALA A 396 -16.01 -2.74 -11.11
CA ALA A 396 -17.07 -2.91 -12.10
C ALA A 396 -16.97 -1.85 -13.21
N VAL A 397 -16.58 -0.62 -12.87
CA VAL A 397 -16.35 0.48 -13.82
C VAL A 397 -15.11 0.21 -14.67
N VAL A 398 -14.01 -0.29 -14.06
CA VAL A 398 -12.80 -0.73 -14.79
C VAL A 398 -13.14 -1.87 -15.75
N ARG A 399 -13.91 -2.87 -15.31
CA ARG A 399 -14.39 -3.97 -16.18
C ARG A 399 -15.26 -3.50 -17.32
N MET A 400 -16.16 -2.57 -17.06
CA MET A 400 -17.01 -1.96 -18.10
C MET A 400 -16.14 -1.26 -19.15
N LEU A 401 -15.13 -0.53 -18.73
CA LEU A 401 -14.21 0.15 -19.64
C LEU A 401 -13.37 -0.84 -20.46
N GLU A 402 -12.88 -1.90 -19.85
CA GLU A 402 -12.17 -2.97 -20.56
C GLU A 402 -13.06 -3.62 -21.62
N GLN A 403 -14.32 -3.90 -21.32
CA GLN A 403 -15.27 -4.45 -22.29
C GLN A 403 -15.61 -3.46 -23.41
N PHE A 404 -15.68 -2.17 -23.10
CA PHE A 404 -15.98 -1.12 -24.06
C PHE A 404 -14.84 -0.89 -25.07
N LEU A 405 -13.59 -0.85 -24.57
CA LEU A 405 -12.40 -0.64 -25.39
C LEU A 405 -11.95 -1.92 -26.11
N GLY A 406 -12.28 -3.09 -25.56
CA GLY A 406 -11.70 -4.39 -25.89
C GLY A 406 -10.40 -4.64 -25.16
N SER A 407 -10.18 -5.89 -24.77
CA SER A 407 -9.08 -6.29 -23.86
C SER A 407 -7.68 -5.93 -24.39
N ALA A 408 -7.46 -5.94 -25.71
CA ALA A 408 -6.17 -5.61 -26.29
C ALA A 408 -5.81 -4.12 -26.14
N GLN A 409 -6.75 -3.22 -26.46
CA GLN A 409 -6.58 -1.77 -26.34
C GLN A 409 -6.49 -1.35 -24.88
N PHE A 410 -7.35 -1.91 -24.02
CA PHE A 410 -7.32 -1.68 -22.60
C PHE A 410 -5.95 -2.06 -22.00
N ARG A 411 -5.47 -3.29 -22.26
CA ARG A 411 -4.16 -3.75 -21.79
C ARG A 411 -3.01 -2.87 -22.31
N SER A 412 -3.06 -2.44 -23.59
CA SER A 412 -2.06 -1.53 -24.16
C SER A 412 -2.05 -0.18 -23.45
N GLY A 413 -3.22 0.38 -23.14
CA GLY A 413 -3.35 1.63 -22.40
C GLY A 413 -2.87 1.53 -20.95
N VAL A 414 -3.19 0.42 -20.28
CA VAL A 414 -2.68 0.11 -18.94
C VAL A 414 -1.15 0.02 -18.94
N LYS A 415 -0.57 -0.71 -19.90
CA LYS A 415 0.88 -0.79 -20.03
C LYS A 415 1.51 0.58 -20.28
N HIS A 416 0.89 1.39 -21.15
CA HIS A 416 1.35 2.76 -21.42
C HIS A 416 1.34 3.61 -20.15
N TYR A 417 0.24 3.58 -19.38
CA TYR A 417 0.12 4.28 -18.11
C TYR A 417 1.22 3.89 -17.13
N LEU A 418 1.37 2.60 -16.85
CA LEU A 418 2.36 2.09 -15.91
C LEU A 418 3.79 2.41 -16.33
N THR A 419 4.09 2.34 -17.63
CA THR A 419 5.44 2.62 -18.15
C THR A 419 5.76 4.11 -18.12
N SER A 420 4.82 4.95 -18.53
CA SER A 420 5.02 6.41 -18.62
C SER A 420 5.13 7.08 -17.25
N HIS A 421 4.53 6.48 -16.23
CA HIS A 421 4.47 7.03 -14.87
C HIS A 421 5.22 6.17 -13.84
N SER A 422 6.09 5.24 -14.28
CA SER A 422 6.90 4.42 -13.37
C SER A 422 7.63 5.27 -12.34
N TYR A 423 7.54 4.88 -11.07
CA TYR A 423 8.13 5.55 -9.90
C TYR A 423 7.55 6.95 -9.59
N ALA A 424 6.52 7.37 -10.31
CA ALA A 424 5.89 8.68 -10.15
C ALA A 424 4.49 8.57 -9.52
N ASN A 425 3.86 9.73 -9.37
CA ASN A 425 2.50 9.88 -8.88
C ASN A 425 1.57 10.36 -10.00
N THR A 426 0.30 9.98 -9.92
CA THR A 426 -0.70 10.24 -10.96
C THR A 426 -2.04 10.66 -10.37
N THR A 427 -2.81 11.32 -11.21
CA THR A 427 -4.22 11.60 -11.02
C THR A 427 -5.09 10.67 -11.89
N THR A 428 -6.38 10.66 -11.65
CA THR A 428 -7.37 9.96 -12.47
C THR A 428 -7.26 10.32 -13.96
N THR A 429 -6.93 11.57 -14.28
CA THR A 429 -6.82 12.03 -15.67
C THR A 429 -5.65 11.42 -16.42
N ASP A 430 -4.54 11.11 -15.75
CA ASP A 430 -3.36 10.48 -16.37
C ASP A 430 -3.68 9.06 -16.87
N LEU A 431 -4.54 8.34 -16.15
CA LEU A 431 -5.02 7.03 -16.58
C LEU A 431 -5.89 7.15 -17.83
N TRP A 432 -6.84 8.12 -17.85
CA TRP A 432 -7.70 8.32 -19.02
C TRP A 432 -6.90 8.71 -20.24
N ASP A 433 -5.93 9.62 -20.12
CA ASP A 433 -5.07 10.04 -21.22
C ASP A 433 -4.27 8.87 -21.81
N SER A 434 -3.80 7.96 -20.97
CA SER A 434 -3.08 6.74 -21.41
C SER A 434 -4.00 5.77 -22.17
N LEU A 435 -5.24 5.59 -21.70
CA LEU A 435 -6.23 4.75 -22.37
C LEU A 435 -6.74 5.38 -23.68
N GLU A 436 -6.91 6.69 -23.73
CA GLU A 436 -7.25 7.44 -24.97
C GLU A 436 -6.13 7.32 -25.98
N HIS A 437 -4.87 7.46 -25.55
CA HIS A 437 -3.69 7.31 -26.41
C HIS A 437 -3.66 5.94 -27.09
N ALA A 438 -3.92 4.87 -26.34
CA ALA A 438 -3.86 3.50 -26.87
C ALA A 438 -5.07 3.11 -27.71
N SER A 439 -6.26 3.64 -27.42
CA SER A 439 -7.52 3.21 -28.04
C SER A 439 -8.01 4.15 -29.16
N GLY A 440 -7.60 5.43 -29.11
CA GLY A 440 -8.17 6.48 -29.97
C GLY A 440 -9.62 6.85 -29.65
N VAL A 441 -10.15 6.38 -28.51
CA VAL A 441 -11.52 6.62 -28.06
C VAL A 441 -11.53 7.68 -26.95
N PRO A 442 -12.48 8.64 -26.93
CA PRO A 442 -12.54 9.67 -25.86
C PRO A 442 -13.03 9.05 -24.53
N VAL A 443 -12.11 8.48 -23.77
CA VAL A 443 -12.37 7.77 -22.52
C VAL A 443 -12.76 8.73 -21.40
N ARG A 444 -12.02 9.85 -21.25
CA ARG A 444 -12.22 10.82 -20.17
C ARG A 444 -13.68 11.31 -20.09
N ALA A 445 -14.23 11.75 -21.20
CA ALA A 445 -15.58 12.32 -21.23
C ALA A 445 -16.66 11.34 -20.74
N ALA A 446 -16.46 10.03 -20.97
CA ALA A 446 -17.36 9.00 -20.47
C ALA A 446 -17.07 8.66 -19.00
N MET A 447 -15.78 8.48 -18.63
CA MET A 447 -15.41 7.96 -17.33
C MET A 447 -15.55 8.95 -16.19
N ASP A 448 -15.38 10.26 -16.45
CA ASP A 448 -15.63 11.30 -15.43
C ASP A 448 -17.06 11.26 -14.90
N THR A 449 -18.03 10.84 -15.74
CA THR A 449 -19.43 10.69 -15.32
C THR A 449 -19.66 9.50 -14.38
N TRP A 450 -18.76 8.52 -14.37
CA TRP A 450 -18.82 7.35 -13.49
C TRP A 450 -18.03 7.52 -12.20
N ILE A 451 -16.90 8.21 -12.26
CA ILE A 451 -15.98 8.34 -11.14
C ILE A 451 -16.39 9.46 -10.20
N PHE A 452 -16.81 10.63 -10.76
CA PHE A 452 -17.12 11.83 -9.98
C PHE A 452 -18.61 12.00 -9.65
N GLN A 453 -19.42 10.95 -9.89
CA GLN A 453 -20.86 10.97 -9.58
C GLN A 453 -21.27 9.72 -8.82
N GLY A 454 -22.01 9.90 -7.71
CA GLY A 454 -22.64 8.79 -6.98
C GLY A 454 -23.89 8.28 -7.70
N GLY A 455 -24.24 7.02 -7.44
CA GLY A 455 -25.38 6.34 -8.06
C GLY A 455 -25.01 5.64 -9.37
N HIS A 456 -25.96 4.86 -9.88
CA HIS A 456 -25.82 4.14 -11.14
C HIS A 456 -27.04 4.35 -12.04
N PRO A 457 -26.92 4.18 -13.37
CA PRO A 457 -28.04 4.36 -14.27
C PRO A 457 -28.98 3.14 -14.27
N VAL A 458 -30.28 3.42 -14.43
CA VAL A 458 -31.26 2.44 -14.88
C VAL A 458 -31.71 2.83 -16.29
N VAL A 459 -31.78 1.85 -17.19
CA VAL A 459 -32.20 2.04 -18.58
C VAL A 459 -33.51 1.33 -18.80
N ALA A 460 -34.60 2.12 -18.96
CA ALA A 460 -35.86 1.58 -19.40
C ALA A 460 -35.79 1.26 -20.91
N VAL A 461 -36.19 0.05 -21.27
CA VAL A 461 -36.15 -0.45 -22.65
C VAL A 461 -37.58 -0.73 -23.09
N GLU A 462 -38.01 -0.08 -24.19
CA GLU A 462 -39.35 -0.27 -24.79
C GLU A 462 -39.21 -0.69 -26.25
N ALA A 463 -39.87 -1.78 -26.60
CA ALA A 463 -39.95 -2.22 -27.98
C ALA A 463 -41.00 -1.36 -28.73
N THR A 464 -40.64 -0.78 -29.87
CA THR A 464 -41.51 0.04 -30.71
C THR A 464 -41.64 -0.58 -32.11
N SER A 465 -42.53 -0.05 -32.92
CA SER A 465 -42.66 -0.47 -34.33
C SER A 465 -41.43 -0.12 -35.18
N GLU A 466 -40.60 0.83 -34.74
CA GLU A 466 -39.43 1.33 -35.46
C GLU A 466 -38.10 0.81 -34.89
N GLY A 467 -38.13 0.02 -33.79
CA GLY A 467 -36.95 -0.52 -33.13
C GLY A 467 -37.10 -0.56 -31.62
N ILE A 468 -36.04 -0.13 -30.92
CA ILE A 468 -36.00 -0.10 -29.45
C ILE A 468 -35.80 1.35 -28.98
N SER A 469 -36.68 1.82 -28.10
CA SER A 469 -36.54 3.08 -27.39
C SER A 469 -35.79 2.84 -26.05
N LEU A 470 -34.79 3.64 -25.76
CA LEU A 470 -34.04 3.60 -24.52
C LEU A 470 -34.22 4.91 -23.75
N LYS A 471 -34.54 4.83 -22.48
CA LYS A 471 -34.59 5.98 -21.58
C LYS A 471 -33.77 5.71 -20.34
N GLN A 472 -32.72 6.52 -20.14
CA GLN A 472 -31.85 6.44 -18.97
C GLN A 472 -32.33 7.41 -17.90
N SER A 473 -32.25 6.95 -16.63
CA SER A 473 -32.40 7.77 -15.44
C SER A 473 -31.42 7.26 -14.35
N ARG A 474 -31.14 8.10 -13.36
CA ARG A 474 -30.41 7.64 -12.18
C ARG A 474 -31.32 6.76 -11.33
N PHE A 475 -30.83 5.62 -10.88
CA PHE A 475 -31.47 4.79 -9.86
C PHE A 475 -31.15 5.33 -8.47
N GLY A 476 -32.12 5.31 -7.54
CA GLY A 476 -31.94 5.67 -6.14
C GLY A 476 -33.26 5.45 -5.38
N TYR A 477 -33.13 5.21 -4.09
CA TYR A 477 -34.24 5.09 -3.15
C TYR A 477 -34.65 6.47 -2.63
#